data_fc82f24cf5f75035fadf38ba5e98e3f3
#
_entry.id   fc82f24cf5f75035fadf38ba5e98e3f3
#
_cell.length_a   1.000
_cell.length_b   1.000
_cell.length_c   1.000
_cell.angle_alpha   90.00
_cell.angle_beta   90.00
_cell.angle_gamma   90.00
#
_symmetry.space_group_name_H-M   'P 1'
#
loop_
_entity.id
_entity.type
_entity.pdbx_description
1 polymer ?
#
loop_
_entity_poly.entity_id
_entity_poly.type
_entity_poly.pdbx_seq_one_letter_code
_entity_poly.pdbx_strand_id
1 'polypeptide(L)'
;MFIYRPDYLVMTAGPTMVSGNVLQARAKAFGNPDLDEEFFKFYQHVCDKLKPFFGTEKAQIIIMNGEGMLALDAACASLTEPGDEVLVISNGVFGEGFQGLVTPYGGKVTLFESDWQKGIDILELEKFLEKKSNFKFATIVHCDTPSGILNDVGPICKLLKSKNILTVVDTVAAIGGTEFNVDNWGVDIALA
;
A
#
# COMPACT_ATOMS: atom_id res chain seq x y z
N MET A 1 -18.91 -23.22 15.61
CA MET A 1 -17.96 -23.58 16.68
C MET A 1 -16.56 -23.41 16.12
N PHE A 2 -15.83 -22.36 16.50
CA PHE A 2 -14.45 -22.19 16.08
C PHE A 2 -13.58 -23.20 16.84
N ILE A 3 -12.93 -24.10 16.10
CA ILE A 3 -11.97 -25.03 16.69
C ILE A 3 -10.63 -24.28 16.75
N TYR A 4 -10.28 -23.80 17.94
CA TYR A 4 -8.92 -23.30 18.20
C TYR A 4 -7.97 -24.52 18.22
N ARG A 5 -6.95 -24.51 17.36
CA ARG A 5 -5.90 -25.51 17.31
C ARG A 5 -4.60 -24.89 17.78
N PRO A 6 -4.26 -24.94 19.06
CA PRO A 6 -3.06 -24.29 19.62
C PRO A 6 -1.75 -24.91 19.12
N ASP A 7 -1.83 -26.12 18.57
CA ASP A 7 -0.72 -26.91 18.00
C ASP A 7 -0.48 -26.61 16.51
N TYR A 8 -1.30 -25.76 15.92
CA TYR A 8 -1.22 -25.44 14.48
C TYR A 8 -0.46 -24.13 14.25
N LEU A 9 0.73 -24.21 13.63
CA LEU A 9 1.51 -23.03 13.24
C LEU A 9 1.17 -22.66 11.80
N VAL A 10 0.59 -21.48 11.61
CA VAL A 10 0.29 -20.94 10.28
C VAL A 10 1.56 -20.30 9.72
N MET A 11 2.05 -20.83 8.59
CA MET A 11 3.26 -20.37 7.90
C MET A 11 2.96 -19.78 6.52
N THR A 12 1.74 -19.28 6.31
CA THR A 12 1.33 -18.64 5.06
C THR A 12 1.88 -17.20 4.98
N ALA A 13 2.04 -16.70 3.75
CA ALA A 13 2.43 -15.31 3.53
C ALA A 13 1.39 -14.28 4.03
N GLY A 14 0.14 -14.71 4.16
CA GLY A 14 -0.99 -13.94 4.69
C GLY A 14 -2.31 -14.61 4.34
N PRO A 15 -3.36 -14.45 5.18
CA PRO A 15 -3.31 -14.02 6.58
C PRO A 15 -2.46 -14.90 7.48
N THR A 16 -1.76 -14.29 8.44
CA THR A 16 -0.86 -14.97 9.36
C THR A 16 -1.52 -15.22 10.73
N MET A 17 -0.83 -15.99 11.56
CA MET A 17 -1.25 -16.22 12.94
C MET A 17 -1.02 -14.97 13.79
N VAL A 18 -2.03 -14.59 14.57
CA VAL A 18 -1.99 -13.44 15.48
C VAL A 18 -1.63 -13.92 16.88
N SER A 19 -0.66 -13.27 17.53
CA SER A 19 -0.24 -13.61 18.89
C SER A 19 -1.31 -13.32 19.95
N GLY A 20 -1.28 -14.06 21.06
CA GLY A 20 -2.33 -13.97 22.10
C GLY A 20 -2.48 -12.58 22.73
N ASN A 21 -1.38 -11.83 22.90
CA ASN A 21 -1.43 -10.46 23.43
C ASN A 21 -2.14 -9.47 22.45
N VAL A 22 -1.96 -9.66 21.13
CA VAL A 22 -2.67 -8.88 20.11
C VAL A 22 -4.16 -9.22 20.11
N LEU A 23 -4.51 -10.52 20.21
CA LEU A 23 -5.90 -10.94 20.34
C LEU A 23 -6.56 -10.34 21.57
N GLN A 24 -5.88 -10.32 22.72
CA GLN A 24 -6.37 -9.68 23.96
C GLN A 24 -6.55 -8.17 23.79
N ALA A 25 -5.62 -7.49 23.11
CA ALA A 25 -5.75 -6.06 22.83
C ALA A 25 -6.98 -5.76 21.97
N ARG A 26 -7.23 -6.57 20.94
CA ARG A 26 -8.41 -6.44 20.06
C ARG A 26 -9.75 -6.75 20.76
N ALA A 27 -9.72 -7.53 21.83
CA ALA A 27 -10.93 -7.87 22.61
C ALA A 27 -11.34 -6.77 23.60
N LYS A 28 -10.55 -5.73 23.79
CA LYS A 28 -10.92 -4.62 24.69
C LYS A 28 -12.07 -3.83 24.12
N ALA A 29 -13.10 -3.61 24.95
CA ALA A 29 -14.19 -2.71 24.61
C ALA A 29 -13.72 -1.26 24.75
N PHE A 30 -14.10 -0.43 23.81
CA PHE A 30 -14.02 1.01 23.88
C PHE A 30 -15.43 1.59 24.01
N GLY A 31 -15.53 2.84 24.48
CA GLY A 31 -16.77 3.58 24.50
C GLY A 31 -17.29 3.91 23.09
N ASN A 32 -17.96 5.02 22.94
CA ASN A 32 -18.42 5.49 21.65
C ASN A 32 -17.26 6.17 20.90
N PRO A 33 -16.75 5.60 19.78
CA PRO A 33 -15.59 6.15 19.06
C PRO A 33 -15.85 7.54 18.47
N ASP A 34 -17.11 7.92 18.23
CA ASP A 34 -17.47 9.21 17.64
C ASP A 34 -17.56 10.34 18.68
N LEU A 35 -17.78 10.00 19.96
CA LEU A 35 -18.04 10.98 21.01
C LEU A 35 -17.04 10.92 22.18
N ASP A 36 -16.24 9.86 22.25
CA ASP A 36 -15.32 9.62 23.36
C ASP A 36 -13.94 10.24 23.09
N GLU A 37 -13.62 11.30 23.81
CA GLU A 37 -12.31 11.94 23.69
C GLU A 37 -11.13 11.01 24.02
N GLU A 38 -11.33 10.03 24.89
CA GLU A 38 -10.30 9.05 25.24
C GLU A 38 -10.01 8.12 24.05
N PHE A 39 -11.05 7.74 23.30
CA PHE A 39 -10.88 6.97 22.07
C PHE A 39 -10.12 7.79 21.02
N PHE A 40 -10.44 9.07 20.88
CA PHE A 40 -9.73 9.95 19.94
C PHE A 40 -8.23 10.05 20.26
N LYS A 41 -7.89 10.25 21.54
CA LYS A 41 -6.48 10.27 21.99
C LYS A 41 -5.78 8.93 21.76
N PHE A 42 -6.48 7.83 22.01
CA PHE A 42 -5.98 6.49 21.76
C PHE A 42 -5.71 6.26 20.27
N TYR A 43 -6.66 6.62 19.39
CA TYR A 43 -6.52 6.52 17.94
C TYR A 43 -5.31 7.31 17.43
N GLN A 44 -5.19 8.57 17.86
CA GLN A 44 -4.05 9.42 17.51
C GLN A 44 -2.73 8.82 17.98
N HIS A 45 -2.68 8.29 19.21
CA HIS A 45 -1.50 7.63 19.73
C HIS A 45 -1.10 6.39 18.91
N VAL A 46 -2.06 5.60 18.44
CA VAL A 46 -1.79 4.46 17.56
C VAL A 46 -1.25 4.94 16.21
N CYS A 47 -1.86 5.95 15.60
CA CYS A 47 -1.38 6.56 14.36
C CYS A 47 0.08 7.04 14.49
N ASP A 48 0.42 7.73 15.59
CA ASP A 48 1.79 8.20 15.83
C ASP A 48 2.79 7.05 15.99
N LYS A 49 2.37 5.93 16.59
CA LYS A 49 3.20 4.72 16.70
C LYS A 49 3.44 4.00 15.36
N LEU A 50 2.59 4.22 14.38
CA LEU A 50 2.75 3.63 13.04
C LEU A 50 3.72 4.43 12.17
N LYS A 51 3.90 5.73 12.42
CA LYS A 51 4.79 6.59 11.61
C LYS A 51 6.19 6.03 11.39
N PRO A 52 6.90 5.48 12.40
CA PRO A 52 8.23 4.92 12.19
C PRO A 52 8.27 3.76 11.20
N PHE A 53 7.21 2.94 11.13
CA PHE A 53 7.14 1.84 10.17
C PHE A 53 7.05 2.33 8.73
N PHE A 54 6.43 3.50 8.52
CA PHE A 54 6.34 4.14 7.22
C PHE A 54 7.51 5.10 6.95
N GLY A 55 8.44 5.25 7.88
CA GLY A 55 9.57 6.18 7.73
C GLY A 55 9.12 7.61 7.48
N THR A 56 8.17 8.09 8.29
CA THR A 56 7.63 9.45 8.16
C THR A 56 7.48 10.15 9.51
N GLU A 57 7.74 11.44 9.50
CA GLU A 57 7.38 12.37 10.60
C GLU A 57 6.22 13.28 10.18
N LYS A 58 6.04 13.47 8.89
CA LYS A 58 5.15 14.49 8.30
C LYS A 58 3.82 13.94 7.83
N ALA A 59 3.80 12.71 7.29
CA ALA A 59 2.59 12.13 6.72
C ALA A 59 1.53 11.87 7.80
N GLN A 60 0.29 12.01 7.39
CA GLN A 60 -0.85 11.62 8.20
C GLN A 60 -1.10 10.11 8.05
N ILE A 61 -1.28 9.43 9.17
CA ILE A 61 -1.72 8.03 9.19
C ILE A 61 -3.23 8.00 9.39
N ILE A 62 -3.91 7.20 8.58
CA ILE A 62 -5.35 6.94 8.70
C ILE A 62 -5.52 5.43 8.85
N ILE A 63 -6.17 4.99 9.92
CA ILE A 63 -6.49 3.58 10.15
C ILE A 63 -7.94 3.36 9.71
N MET A 64 -8.11 2.51 8.72
CA MET A 64 -9.42 2.10 8.22
C MET A 64 -9.80 0.73 8.79
N ASN A 65 -11.09 0.52 9.02
CA ASN A 65 -11.59 -0.77 9.49
C ASN A 65 -11.87 -1.70 8.30
N GLY A 66 -10.84 -2.42 7.88
CA GLY A 66 -10.93 -3.33 6.74
C GLY A 66 -9.62 -4.08 6.49
N GLU A 67 -9.56 -4.76 5.38
CA GLU A 67 -8.34 -5.39 4.86
C GLU A 67 -7.53 -4.38 4.02
N GLY A 68 -6.27 -4.71 3.69
CA GLY A 68 -5.42 -3.90 2.83
C GLY A 68 -6.10 -3.49 1.50
N MET A 69 -6.91 -4.38 0.92
CA MET A 69 -7.70 -4.10 -0.30
C MET A 69 -8.62 -2.88 -0.15
N LEU A 70 -9.17 -2.63 1.06
CA LEU A 70 -9.98 -1.43 1.30
C LEU A 70 -9.15 -0.15 1.16
N ALA A 71 -7.92 -0.16 1.65
CA ALA A 71 -7.03 0.99 1.53
C ALA A 71 -6.61 1.23 0.08
N LEU A 72 -6.32 0.15 -0.68
CA LEU A 72 -5.99 0.20 -2.10
C LEU A 72 -7.15 0.81 -2.91
N ASP A 73 -8.37 0.31 -2.70
CA ASP A 73 -9.56 0.81 -3.37
C ASP A 73 -9.86 2.27 -2.99
N ALA A 74 -9.79 2.60 -1.70
CA ALA A 74 -10.01 3.96 -1.20
C ALA A 74 -9.03 4.98 -1.82
N ALA A 75 -7.75 4.63 -1.98
CA ALA A 75 -6.77 5.49 -2.63
C ALA A 75 -7.11 5.68 -4.12
N CYS A 76 -7.41 4.59 -4.84
CA CYS A 76 -7.79 4.66 -6.24
C CYS A 76 -9.09 5.48 -6.43
N ALA A 77 -10.11 5.24 -5.61
CA ALA A 77 -11.36 5.99 -5.63
C ALA A 77 -11.17 7.47 -5.37
N SER A 78 -10.30 7.81 -4.41
CA SER A 78 -10.06 9.22 -4.02
C SER A 78 -9.27 10.00 -5.06
N LEU A 79 -8.41 9.32 -5.82
CA LEU A 79 -7.53 9.96 -6.80
C LEU A 79 -8.10 9.96 -8.22
N THR A 80 -9.00 9.02 -8.55
CA THR A 80 -9.45 8.84 -9.94
C THR A 80 -10.70 9.63 -10.24
N GLU A 81 -10.64 10.41 -11.29
CA GLU A 81 -11.81 11.02 -11.95
C GLU A 81 -11.97 10.44 -13.35
N PRO A 82 -13.20 10.45 -13.92
CA PRO A 82 -13.41 9.92 -15.27
C PRO A 82 -12.51 10.58 -16.30
N GLY A 83 -11.73 9.75 -17.00
CA GLY A 83 -10.80 10.18 -18.03
C GLY A 83 -9.37 10.41 -17.58
N ASP A 84 -9.07 10.35 -16.29
CA ASP A 84 -7.70 10.45 -15.77
C ASP A 84 -6.82 9.35 -16.33
N GLU A 85 -5.60 9.70 -16.74
CA GLU A 85 -4.58 8.76 -17.18
C GLU A 85 -3.82 8.25 -15.95
N VAL A 86 -3.80 6.94 -15.78
CA VAL A 86 -3.16 6.26 -14.63
C VAL A 86 -2.15 5.24 -15.12
N LEU A 87 -0.95 5.25 -14.54
CA LEU A 87 0.08 4.26 -14.80
C LEU A 87 0.00 3.15 -13.75
N VAL A 88 -0.18 1.93 -14.20
CA VAL A 88 -0.07 0.73 -13.34
C VAL A 88 1.26 0.06 -13.62
N ILE A 89 2.16 0.06 -12.64
CA ILE A 89 3.47 -0.58 -12.72
C ILE A 89 3.35 -1.96 -12.07
N SER A 90 3.56 -3.01 -12.84
CA SER A 90 3.32 -4.38 -12.42
C SER A 90 4.46 -5.32 -12.77
N ASN A 91 4.81 -6.16 -11.81
CA ASN A 91 5.59 -7.39 -11.98
C ASN A 91 4.98 -8.54 -11.15
N GLY A 92 3.65 -8.52 -10.97
CA GLY A 92 2.94 -9.55 -10.22
C GLY A 92 1.43 -9.35 -10.16
N VAL A 93 0.77 -10.25 -9.42
CA VAL A 93 -0.68 -10.33 -9.33
C VAL A 93 -1.31 -9.07 -8.75
N PHE A 94 -0.78 -8.58 -7.63
CA PHE A 94 -1.33 -7.40 -6.96
C PHE A 94 -1.00 -6.12 -7.73
N GLY A 95 0.18 -6.07 -8.37
CA GLY A 95 0.52 -4.96 -9.25
C GLY A 95 -0.47 -4.85 -10.40
N GLU A 96 -0.74 -5.93 -11.11
CA GLU A 96 -1.72 -5.97 -12.21
C GLU A 96 -3.14 -5.68 -11.72
N GLY A 97 -3.49 -6.14 -10.51
CA GLY A 97 -4.80 -5.98 -9.90
C GLY A 97 -5.27 -4.52 -9.75
N PHE A 98 -4.35 -3.55 -9.69
CA PHE A 98 -4.72 -2.13 -9.65
C PHE A 98 -5.54 -1.65 -10.85
N GLN A 99 -5.45 -2.32 -12.00
CA GLN A 99 -6.32 -2.03 -13.14
C GLN A 99 -7.80 -2.15 -12.76
N GLY A 100 -8.14 -3.20 -11.99
CA GLY A 100 -9.49 -3.43 -11.49
C GLY A 100 -9.95 -2.44 -10.41
N LEU A 101 -9.02 -1.72 -9.76
CA LEU A 101 -9.32 -0.70 -8.77
C LEU A 101 -9.44 0.71 -9.37
N VAL A 102 -8.83 0.96 -10.52
CA VAL A 102 -8.85 2.27 -11.19
C VAL A 102 -10.00 2.38 -12.20
N THR A 103 -10.20 1.33 -13.00
CA THR A 103 -11.17 1.34 -14.10
C THR A 103 -12.62 1.62 -13.67
N PRO A 104 -13.13 1.09 -12.54
CA PRO A 104 -14.48 1.36 -12.08
C PRO A 104 -14.79 2.85 -11.81
N TYR A 105 -13.76 3.62 -11.48
CA TYR A 105 -13.87 5.08 -11.25
C TYR A 105 -13.67 5.91 -12.52
N GLY A 106 -13.55 5.25 -13.68
CA GLY A 106 -13.44 5.91 -14.99
C GLY A 106 -12.02 6.29 -15.40
N GLY A 107 -11.01 5.84 -14.66
CA GLY A 107 -9.60 6.04 -15.03
C GLY A 107 -9.20 5.22 -16.27
N LYS A 108 -8.31 5.79 -17.07
CA LYS A 108 -7.69 5.15 -18.23
C LYS A 108 -6.35 4.58 -17.84
N VAL A 109 -6.29 3.27 -17.73
CA VAL A 109 -5.07 2.57 -17.30
C VAL A 109 -4.11 2.39 -18.47
N THR A 110 -2.85 2.72 -18.22
CA THR A 110 -1.71 2.28 -19.00
C THR A 110 -0.90 1.32 -18.15
N LEU A 111 -0.72 0.08 -18.60
CA LEU A 111 0.05 -0.92 -17.88
C LEU A 111 1.52 -0.86 -18.34
N PHE A 112 2.44 -0.71 -17.37
CA PHE A 112 3.85 -1.02 -17.53
C PHE A 112 4.10 -2.38 -16.88
N GLU A 113 4.23 -3.42 -17.69
CA GLU A 113 4.41 -4.78 -17.25
C GLU A 113 5.87 -5.20 -17.34
N SER A 114 6.38 -5.82 -16.28
CA SER A 114 7.72 -6.41 -16.19
C SER A 114 7.65 -7.90 -15.89
N ASP A 115 8.80 -8.57 -16.02
CA ASP A 115 8.96 -9.98 -15.70
C ASP A 115 8.63 -10.25 -14.22
N TRP A 116 7.69 -11.14 -13.96
CA TRP A 116 7.23 -11.51 -12.62
C TRP A 116 8.29 -12.20 -11.75
N GLN A 117 9.42 -12.54 -12.33
CA GLN A 117 10.56 -13.16 -11.62
C GLN A 117 11.66 -12.15 -11.28
N LYS A 118 11.46 -10.87 -11.58
CA LYS A 118 12.46 -9.81 -11.37
C LYS A 118 11.83 -8.56 -10.77
N GLY A 119 12.64 -7.78 -10.06
CA GLY A 119 12.27 -6.42 -9.69
C GLY A 119 12.08 -5.53 -10.92
N ILE A 120 11.30 -4.48 -10.77
CA ILE A 120 11.09 -3.45 -11.81
C ILE A 120 12.44 -2.82 -12.20
N ASP A 121 12.77 -2.88 -13.48
CA ASP A 121 13.95 -2.17 -14.01
C ASP A 121 13.64 -0.69 -14.18
N ILE A 122 14.32 0.14 -13.39
CA ILE A 122 14.11 1.59 -13.40
C ILE A 122 14.52 2.23 -14.75
N LEU A 123 15.53 1.68 -15.43
CA LEU A 123 15.97 2.22 -16.72
C LEU A 123 14.95 1.93 -17.83
N GLU A 124 14.29 0.79 -17.77
CA GLU A 124 13.19 0.47 -18.68
C GLU A 124 11.96 1.36 -18.40
N LEU A 125 11.64 1.57 -17.13
CA LEU A 125 10.55 2.47 -16.73
C LEU A 125 10.86 3.92 -17.16
N GLU A 126 12.08 4.39 -16.98
CA GLU A 126 12.50 5.73 -17.41
C GLU A 126 12.32 5.92 -18.92
N LYS A 127 12.80 4.97 -19.74
CA LYS A 127 12.61 4.98 -21.20
C LYS A 127 11.14 4.94 -21.62
N PHE A 128 10.30 4.25 -20.85
CA PHE A 128 8.87 4.24 -21.06
C PHE A 128 8.27 5.63 -20.77
N LEU A 129 8.65 6.26 -19.67
CA LEU A 129 8.17 7.58 -19.25
C LEU A 129 8.68 8.73 -20.14
N GLU A 130 9.79 8.54 -20.87
CA GLU A 130 10.22 9.48 -21.92
C GLU A 130 9.24 9.57 -23.08
N LYS A 131 8.52 8.47 -23.38
CA LYS A 131 7.53 8.40 -24.46
C LYS A 131 6.15 8.86 -24.04
N LYS A 132 5.78 8.59 -22.78
CA LYS A 132 4.48 8.96 -22.20
C LYS A 132 4.63 9.18 -20.70
N SER A 133 4.40 10.41 -20.25
CA SER A 133 4.50 10.76 -18.82
C SER A 133 3.33 11.62 -18.31
N ASN A 134 2.25 11.75 -19.07
CA ASN A 134 1.07 12.52 -18.68
C ASN A 134 0.09 11.70 -17.83
N PHE A 135 0.60 11.13 -16.75
CA PHE A 135 -0.22 10.38 -15.80
C PHE A 135 -0.53 11.22 -14.56
N LYS A 136 -1.74 11.12 -14.03
CA LYS A 136 -2.13 11.77 -12.78
C LYS A 136 -1.43 11.11 -11.60
N PHE A 137 -1.44 9.78 -11.57
CA PHE A 137 -0.73 8.99 -10.57
C PHE A 137 -0.24 7.66 -11.15
N ALA A 138 0.67 7.03 -10.43
CA ALA A 138 1.14 5.69 -10.71
C ALA A 138 0.99 4.81 -9.48
N THR A 139 0.65 3.54 -9.70
CA THR A 139 0.59 2.51 -8.66
C THR A 139 1.75 1.54 -8.80
N ILE A 140 2.29 1.07 -7.68
CA ILE A 140 3.33 0.05 -7.62
C ILE A 140 3.22 -0.75 -6.33
N VAL A 141 3.51 -2.04 -6.38
CA VAL A 141 3.60 -2.92 -5.22
C VAL A 141 5.05 -3.02 -4.74
N HIS A 142 5.31 -2.79 -3.46
CA HIS A 142 6.64 -2.91 -2.87
C HIS A 142 7.12 -4.36 -2.84
N CYS A 143 6.24 -5.29 -2.38
CA CYS A 143 6.49 -6.73 -2.47
C CYS A 143 5.22 -7.44 -2.94
N ASP A 144 5.24 -7.98 -4.15
CA ASP A 144 4.09 -8.76 -4.65
C ASP A 144 4.10 -10.15 -4.01
N THR A 145 3.10 -10.44 -3.20
CA THR A 145 3.05 -11.63 -2.33
C THR A 145 3.21 -12.95 -3.08
N PRO A 146 2.53 -13.20 -4.22
CA PRO A 146 2.65 -14.47 -4.94
C PRO A 146 4.03 -14.72 -5.54
N SER A 147 4.70 -13.68 -6.03
CA SER A 147 6.05 -13.80 -6.61
C SER A 147 7.14 -13.73 -5.54
N GLY A 148 6.87 -13.06 -4.41
CA GLY A 148 7.85 -12.76 -3.37
C GLY A 148 8.93 -11.76 -3.81
N ILE A 149 8.73 -11.08 -4.93
CA ILE A 149 9.67 -10.09 -5.45
C ILE A 149 9.53 -8.77 -4.71
N LEU A 150 10.63 -8.31 -4.14
CA LEU A 150 10.75 -6.99 -3.53
C LEU A 150 11.25 -5.99 -4.58
N ASN A 151 10.47 -4.94 -4.83
CA ASN A 151 10.82 -3.86 -5.74
C ASN A 151 11.58 -2.75 -5.01
N ASP A 152 12.57 -2.16 -5.66
CA ASP A 152 13.25 -0.96 -5.17
C ASP A 152 12.38 0.28 -5.47
N VAL A 153 11.36 0.49 -4.63
CA VAL A 153 10.36 1.55 -4.87
C VAL A 153 10.89 2.96 -4.62
N GLY A 154 11.95 3.13 -3.84
CA GLY A 154 12.52 4.45 -3.55
C GLY A 154 12.99 5.22 -4.80
N PRO A 155 13.90 4.68 -5.63
CA PRO A 155 14.26 5.28 -6.90
C PRO A 155 13.10 5.46 -7.86
N ILE A 156 12.15 4.50 -7.90
CA ILE A 156 10.97 4.56 -8.76
C ILE A 156 10.08 5.75 -8.37
N CYS A 157 9.80 5.92 -7.09
CA CYS A 157 9.01 7.06 -6.60
C CYS A 157 9.68 8.40 -6.91
N LYS A 158 11.01 8.50 -6.75
CA LYS A 158 11.77 9.71 -7.12
C LYS A 158 11.68 10.01 -8.62
N LEU A 159 11.77 8.98 -9.46
CA LEU A 159 11.60 9.12 -10.92
C LEU A 159 10.19 9.63 -11.26
N LEU A 160 9.14 9.01 -10.72
CA LEU A 160 7.76 9.43 -10.95
C LEU A 160 7.52 10.87 -10.48
N LYS A 161 8.01 11.22 -9.30
CA LYS A 161 7.92 12.59 -8.76
C LYS A 161 8.63 13.62 -9.63
N SER A 162 9.77 13.27 -10.24
CA SER A 162 10.47 14.16 -11.20
C SER A 162 9.65 14.47 -12.46
N LYS A 163 8.65 13.63 -12.75
CA LYS A 163 7.70 13.78 -13.86
C LYS A 163 6.34 14.37 -13.40
N ASN A 164 6.21 14.81 -12.14
CA ASN A 164 4.97 15.27 -11.51
C ASN A 164 3.84 14.22 -11.50
N ILE A 165 4.19 12.93 -11.38
CA ILE A 165 3.27 11.82 -11.26
C ILE A 165 3.17 11.47 -9.77
N LEU A 166 1.95 11.49 -9.21
CA LEU A 166 1.71 11.06 -7.82
C LEU A 166 1.97 9.56 -7.68
N THR A 167 2.43 9.14 -6.51
CA THR A 167 2.80 7.75 -6.24
C THR A 167 1.84 7.11 -5.24
N VAL A 168 1.33 5.94 -5.58
CA VAL A 168 0.54 5.07 -4.72
C VAL A 168 1.30 3.76 -4.56
N VAL A 169 1.80 3.50 -3.36
CA VAL A 169 2.63 2.32 -3.08
C VAL A 169 1.90 1.36 -2.16
N ASP A 170 1.64 0.15 -2.65
CA ASP A 170 1.16 -0.96 -1.84
C ASP A 170 2.33 -1.56 -1.06
N THR A 171 2.28 -1.50 0.27
CA THR A 171 3.28 -2.06 1.17
C THR A 171 2.74 -3.20 2.03
N VAL A 172 1.54 -3.69 1.78
CA VAL A 172 0.84 -4.69 2.60
C VAL A 172 1.72 -5.89 2.94
N ALA A 173 2.47 -6.42 1.97
CA ALA A 173 3.35 -7.57 2.21
C ALA A 173 4.79 -7.20 2.60
N ALA A 174 5.12 -5.90 2.68
CA ALA A 174 6.49 -5.43 2.91
C ALA A 174 6.68 -4.67 4.22
N ILE A 175 5.65 -3.91 4.65
CA ILE A 175 5.74 -3.00 5.79
C ILE A 175 6.15 -3.74 7.08
N GLY A 176 7.12 -3.19 7.80
CA GLY A 176 7.68 -3.80 9.00
C GLY A 176 8.61 -5.01 8.76
N GLY A 177 8.61 -5.58 7.55
CA GLY A 177 9.50 -6.67 7.14
C GLY A 177 10.76 -6.19 6.40
N THR A 178 10.69 -5.01 5.79
CA THR A 178 11.80 -4.38 5.09
C THR A 178 11.76 -2.87 5.28
N GLU A 179 12.83 -2.17 4.89
CA GLU A 179 12.88 -0.72 4.96
C GLU A 179 11.83 -0.09 4.05
N PHE A 180 11.15 0.93 4.58
CA PHE A 180 10.24 1.78 3.84
C PHE A 180 10.35 3.21 4.36
N ASN A 181 10.42 4.21 3.49
CA ASN A 181 10.64 5.58 3.89
C ASN A 181 9.87 6.56 3.01
N VAL A 182 8.66 6.92 3.48
CA VAL A 182 7.76 7.83 2.77
C VAL A 182 8.42 9.18 2.52
N ASP A 183 9.02 9.78 3.57
CA ASP A 183 9.56 11.13 3.48
C ASP A 183 10.77 11.21 2.52
N ASN A 184 11.71 10.27 2.63
CA ASN A 184 12.94 10.30 1.84
C ASN A 184 12.76 9.79 0.40
N TRP A 185 11.80 8.92 0.17
CA TRP A 185 11.51 8.38 -1.16
C TRP A 185 10.51 9.25 -1.93
N GLY A 186 9.83 10.16 -1.23
CA GLY A 186 8.85 11.06 -1.82
C GLY A 186 7.56 10.36 -2.22
N VAL A 187 7.16 9.37 -1.43
CA VAL A 187 5.89 8.66 -1.61
C VAL A 187 4.73 9.56 -1.23
N ASP A 188 3.72 9.66 -2.08
CA ASP A 188 2.55 10.50 -1.81
C ASP A 188 1.49 9.73 -1.02
N ILE A 189 1.23 8.46 -1.36
CA ILE A 189 0.31 7.57 -0.64
C ILE A 189 0.97 6.21 -0.45
N ALA A 190 1.02 5.74 0.79
CA ALA A 190 1.45 4.38 1.15
C ALA A 190 0.30 3.63 1.80
N LEU A 191 0.12 2.37 1.43
CA LEU A 191 -1.00 1.52 1.83
C LEU A 191 -0.48 0.23 2.48
N ALA A 192 -1.12 -0.21 3.59
CA ALA A 192 -0.75 -1.43 4.30
C ALA A 192 -1.94 -2.14 4.94
#